data_6bc13fecc6503b2e0a43ac5549aff3d8
#
_entry.id   6bc13fecc6503b2e0a43ac5549aff3d8
#
_cell.length_a   1.000
_cell.length_b   1.000
_cell.length_c   1.000
_cell.angle_alpha   90.00
_cell.angle_beta   90.00
_cell.angle_gamma   90.00
#
_symmetry.space_group_name_H-M   'P 1'
#
loop_
_entity.id
_entity.type
_entity.pdbx_description
1 polymer ?
#
loop_
_entity_poly.entity_id
_entity_poly.type
_entity_poly.pdbx_seq_one_letter_code
_entity_poly.pdbx_strand_id
1 'polypeptide(L)'
;GGAYPHELSGGQQQRVAIARALAMKPEVILFDEPTSALDPEMRDEVMAVIKALREGGMTMLVVTHEMQFAHDIATRVWVIDKGTIAEDGTPAQVIDDPKTAVSREFFARLRR
;
A
#
# COMPACT_ATOMS: atom_id res chain seq x y z
N GLY A 1 3.19 -18.48 -9.33
CA GLY A 1 3.79 -18.43 -9.23
C GLY A 1 5.21 -18.11 -9.23
N GLY A 2 5.73 -18.03 -10.10
CA GLY A 2 6.93 -17.59 -10.10
C GLY A 2 7.50 -17.52 -8.76
N ALA A 3 7.93 -18.45 -8.39
CA ALA A 3 8.52 -18.51 -7.12
C ALA A 3 9.59 -17.48 -7.00
N TYR A 4 9.46 -16.68 -6.00
CA TYR A 4 10.53 -15.80 -5.62
C TYR A 4 11.67 -16.68 -5.11
N PRO A 5 12.92 -16.28 -5.36
CA PRO A 5 14.04 -16.97 -4.75
C PRO A 5 13.88 -16.96 -3.23
N HIS A 6 13.84 -18.12 -2.63
CA HIS A 6 13.60 -18.24 -1.19
C HIS A 6 14.76 -17.68 -0.35
N GLU A 7 15.93 -17.63 -0.91
CA GLU A 7 17.12 -17.15 -0.23
C GLU A 7 17.22 -15.62 -0.18
N LEU A 8 16.34 -14.89 -0.87
CA LEU A 8 16.33 -13.43 -0.78
C LEU A 8 15.61 -12.98 0.48
N SER A 9 16.03 -11.85 1.03
CA SER A 9 15.31 -11.20 2.12
C SER A 9 13.92 -10.77 1.66
N GLY A 10 13.02 -10.50 2.61
CA GLY A 10 11.67 -10.03 2.29
C GLY A 10 11.67 -8.79 1.41
N GLY A 11 12.52 -7.80 1.73
CA GLY A 11 12.63 -6.59 0.94
C GLY A 11 13.20 -6.83 -0.44
N GLN A 12 14.20 -7.69 -0.54
CA GLN A 12 14.78 -8.06 -1.84
C GLN A 12 13.76 -8.82 -2.68
N GLN A 13 12.99 -9.71 -2.08
CA GLN A 13 11.94 -10.44 -2.78
C GLN A 13 10.87 -9.51 -3.31
N GLN A 14 10.49 -8.50 -2.53
CA GLN A 14 9.51 -7.51 -2.96
C GLN A 14 10.05 -6.68 -4.13
N ARG A 15 11.30 -6.25 -4.08
CA ARG A 15 11.90 -5.49 -5.18
C ARG A 15 11.98 -6.31 -6.47
N VAL A 16 12.31 -7.59 -6.35
CA VAL A 16 12.31 -8.49 -7.51
C VAL A 16 10.92 -8.65 -8.08
N ALA A 17 9.91 -8.80 -7.21
CA ALA A 17 8.53 -8.91 -7.64
C ALA A 17 8.06 -7.65 -8.37
N ILE A 18 8.41 -6.48 -7.85
CA ILE A 18 8.06 -5.21 -8.47
C ILE A 18 8.74 -5.09 -9.84
N ALA A 19 10.02 -5.43 -9.94
CA ALA A 19 10.76 -5.38 -11.20
C ALA A 19 10.14 -6.31 -12.25
N ARG A 20 9.72 -7.50 -11.85
CA ARG A 20 9.04 -8.43 -12.75
C ARG A 20 7.70 -7.89 -13.24
N ALA A 21 6.93 -7.31 -12.33
CA ALA A 21 5.65 -6.70 -12.68
C ALA A 21 5.85 -5.56 -13.68
N LEU A 22 6.84 -4.70 -13.44
CA LEU A 22 7.15 -3.59 -14.33
C LEU A 22 7.63 -4.04 -15.71
N ALA A 23 8.35 -5.16 -15.78
CA ALA A 23 8.85 -5.70 -17.04
C ALA A 23 7.69 -6.07 -17.99
N MET A 24 6.52 -6.35 -17.46
CA MET A 24 5.33 -6.66 -18.25
C MET A 24 4.61 -5.40 -18.76
N LYS A 25 5.09 -4.22 -18.40
CA LYS A 25 4.52 -2.91 -18.78
C LYS A 25 3.03 -2.81 -18.45
N PRO A 26 2.64 -3.01 -17.19
CA PRO A 26 1.23 -3.00 -16.81
C PRO A 26 0.68 -1.58 -16.82
N GLU A 27 -0.64 -1.47 -16.99
CA GLU A 27 -1.34 -0.20 -16.79
C GLU A 27 -1.61 0.08 -15.33
N VAL A 28 -1.84 -0.96 -14.53
CA VAL A 28 -2.11 -0.87 -13.09
C VAL A 28 -1.32 -1.94 -12.36
N ILE A 29 -0.74 -1.57 -11.23
CA ILE A 29 -0.06 -2.52 -10.34
C ILE A 29 -0.85 -2.63 -9.03
N LEU A 30 -1.05 -3.87 -8.58
CA LEU A 30 -1.65 -4.15 -7.28
C LEU A 30 -0.55 -4.49 -6.28
N PHE A 31 -0.50 -3.77 -5.18
CA PHE A 31 0.35 -4.08 -4.04
C PHE A 31 -0.54 -4.52 -2.88
N ASP A 32 -0.38 -5.77 -2.43
CA ASP A 32 -1.16 -6.31 -1.33
C ASP A 32 -0.27 -6.47 -0.10
N GLU A 33 -0.44 -5.56 0.87
CA GLU A 33 0.38 -5.51 2.08
C GLU A 33 1.88 -5.56 1.77
N PRO A 34 2.38 -4.63 0.94
CA PRO A 34 3.75 -4.75 0.39
C PRO A 34 4.85 -4.68 1.43
N THR A 35 4.55 -4.17 2.62
CA THR A 35 5.54 -4.02 3.69
C THR A 35 5.26 -4.90 4.89
N SER A 36 4.25 -5.76 4.80
CA SER A 36 3.90 -6.67 5.87
C SER A 36 5.06 -7.62 6.19
N ALA A 37 5.36 -7.80 7.46
CA ALA A 37 6.40 -8.69 7.96
C ALA A 37 7.84 -8.31 7.56
N LEU A 38 8.05 -7.10 7.07
CA LEU A 38 9.40 -6.60 6.81
C LEU A 38 9.93 -5.85 8.02
N ASP A 39 11.25 -5.90 8.23
CA ASP A 39 11.87 -5.06 9.24
C ASP A 39 11.85 -3.58 8.78
N PRO A 40 12.10 -2.62 9.69
CA PRO A 40 11.96 -1.19 9.34
C PRO A 40 12.83 -0.75 8.17
N GLU A 41 14.06 -1.24 8.08
CA GLU A 41 14.96 -0.86 6.99
C GLU A 41 14.45 -1.35 5.64
N MET A 42 14.04 -2.62 5.56
CA MET A 42 13.50 -3.20 4.34
C MET A 42 12.17 -2.56 3.97
N ARG A 43 11.35 -2.25 4.97
CA ARG A 43 10.09 -1.56 4.75
C ARG A 43 10.31 -0.20 4.10
N ASP A 44 11.27 0.57 4.61
CA ASP A 44 11.56 1.89 4.06
C ASP A 44 12.06 1.80 2.61
N GLU A 45 12.86 0.79 2.28
CA GLU A 45 13.32 0.59 0.90
C GLU A 45 12.16 0.28 -0.05
N VAL A 46 11.24 -0.58 0.35
CA VAL A 46 10.08 -0.94 -0.47
C VAL A 46 9.15 0.26 -0.62
N MET A 47 8.91 1.00 0.46
CA MET A 47 8.09 2.21 0.41
C MET A 47 8.69 3.26 -0.53
N ALA A 48 10.02 3.41 -0.53
CA ALA A 48 10.69 4.34 -1.43
C ALA A 48 10.51 3.96 -2.90
N VAL A 49 10.56 2.67 -3.22
CA VAL A 49 10.31 2.19 -4.58
C VAL A 49 8.88 2.51 -5.02
N ILE A 50 7.90 2.22 -4.16
CA ILE A 50 6.49 2.49 -4.48
C ILE A 50 6.25 3.99 -4.66
N LYS A 51 6.83 4.80 -3.80
CA LYS A 51 6.73 6.26 -3.90
C LYS A 51 7.32 6.77 -5.21
N ALA A 52 8.47 6.23 -5.62
CA ALA A 52 9.09 6.62 -6.89
C ALA A 52 8.20 6.24 -8.08
N LEU A 53 7.54 5.09 -8.03
CA LEU A 53 6.60 4.68 -9.07
C LEU A 53 5.41 5.64 -9.15
N ARG A 54 4.89 6.07 -8.00
CA ARG A 54 3.80 7.03 -7.95
C ARG A 54 4.23 8.36 -8.57
N GLU A 55 5.41 8.84 -8.24
CA GLU A 55 5.95 10.09 -8.80
C GLU A 55 6.16 9.99 -10.32
N GLY A 56 6.44 8.79 -10.82
CA GLY A 56 6.55 8.53 -12.25
C GLY A 56 5.22 8.38 -12.97
N GLY A 57 4.11 8.52 -12.27
CA GLY A 57 2.77 8.48 -12.87
C GLY A 57 2.15 7.09 -12.97
N MET A 58 2.75 6.08 -12.34
CA MET A 58 2.19 4.73 -12.35
C MET A 58 0.87 4.67 -11.58
N THR A 59 -0.17 4.08 -12.17
CA THR A 59 -1.42 3.82 -11.48
C THR A 59 -1.27 2.58 -10.60
N MET A 60 -1.60 2.73 -9.33
CA MET A 60 -1.41 1.66 -8.35
C MET A 60 -2.61 1.54 -7.43
N LEU A 61 -2.92 0.31 -7.06
CA LEU A 61 -3.86 0.01 -6.00
C LEU A 61 -3.07 -0.65 -4.86
N VAL A 62 -3.07 -0.03 -3.69
CA VAL A 62 -2.29 -0.50 -2.55
C VAL A 62 -3.21 -0.88 -1.41
N VAL A 63 -3.13 -2.12 -0.97
CA VAL A 63 -3.84 -2.61 0.23
C VAL A 63 -2.84 -2.59 1.38
N THR A 64 -3.13 -1.83 2.42
CA THR A 64 -2.17 -1.67 3.52
C THR A 64 -2.84 -1.23 4.82
N HIS A 65 -2.21 -1.56 5.94
CA HIS A 65 -2.51 -1.01 7.27
C HIS A 65 -1.52 0.07 7.68
N GLU A 66 -0.55 0.39 6.85
CA GLU A 66 0.46 1.42 7.11
C GLU A 66 -0.13 2.79 6.77
N MET A 67 -0.73 3.43 7.77
CA MET A 67 -1.50 4.66 7.52
C MET A 67 -0.64 5.84 7.13
N GLN A 68 0.55 5.97 7.70
CA GLN A 68 1.45 7.06 7.32
C GLN A 68 1.88 6.91 5.86
N PHE A 69 2.20 5.69 5.44
CA PHE A 69 2.55 5.41 4.06
C PHE A 69 1.38 5.73 3.12
N ALA A 70 0.18 5.26 3.46
CA ALA A 70 -1.01 5.55 2.67
C ALA A 70 -1.25 7.06 2.56
N HIS A 71 -1.11 7.78 3.67
CA HIS A 71 -1.30 9.23 3.69
C HIS A 71 -0.30 9.93 2.77
N ASP A 72 0.96 9.47 2.77
CA ASP A 72 2.03 10.11 2.01
C ASP A 72 1.91 9.88 0.50
N ILE A 73 1.45 8.70 0.08
CA ILE A 73 1.47 8.35 -1.34
C ILE A 73 0.10 8.33 -2.03
N ALA A 74 -0.97 8.12 -1.29
CA ALA A 74 -2.28 7.95 -1.90
C ALA A 74 -2.84 9.28 -2.40
N THR A 75 -3.49 9.25 -3.54
CA THR A 75 -4.31 10.35 -4.02
C THR A 75 -5.77 10.12 -3.64
N ARG A 76 -6.15 8.86 -3.42
CA ARG A 76 -7.50 8.49 -3.03
C ARG A 76 -7.44 7.29 -2.08
N VAL A 77 -8.30 7.29 -1.08
CA VAL A 77 -8.35 6.24 -0.06
C VAL A 77 -9.74 5.67 0.00
N TRP A 78 -9.82 4.34 0.01
CA TRP A 78 -11.06 3.61 0.23
C TRP A 78 -10.96 2.83 1.54
N VAL A 79 -11.99 2.95 2.36
CA VAL A 79 -12.18 2.04 3.51
C VAL A 79 -13.14 0.95 3.07
N ILE A 80 -12.70 -0.29 3.12
CA ILE A 80 -13.50 -1.44 2.69
C ILE A 80 -14.04 -2.13 3.94
N ASP A 81 -15.34 -2.39 3.93
CA ASP A 81 -16.00 -3.13 5.00
C ASP A 81 -17.02 -4.07 4.39
N LYS A 82 -16.94 -5.34 4.77
CA LYS A 82 -17.88 -6.39 4.33
C LYS A 82 -18.07 -6.41 2.82
N GLY A 83 -16.97 -6.25 2.09
CA GLY A 83 -16.97 -6.32 0.63
C GLY A 83 -17.45 -5.07 -0.08
N THR A 84 -17.71 -3.99 0.63
CA THR A 84 -18.15 -2.73 0.03
C THR A 84 -17.25 -1.58 0.44
N ILE A 85 -17.27 -0.51 -0.36
CA ILE A 85 -16.55 0.72 -0.05
C ILE A 85 -17.40 1.50 0.95
N ALA A 86 -16.95 1.54 2.20
CA ALA A 86 -17.65 2.25 3.27
C ALA A 86 -17.39 3.75 3.22
N GLU A 87 -16.18 4.13 2.80
CA GLU A 87 -15.81 5.54 2.69
C GLU A 87 -14.76 5.71 1.58
N ASP A 88 -14.82 6.85 0.88
CA ASP A 88 -14.01 7.15 -0.28
C ASP A 88 -13.68 8.64 -0.27
N GLY A 89 -12.43 8.98 -0.46
CA GLY A 89 -12.00 10.37 -0.50
C GLY A 89 -10.49 10.51 -0.54
N THR A 90 -10.03 11.72 -0.35
CA THR A 90 -8.59 11.99 -0.22
C THR A 90 -8.07 11.48 1.12
N PRO A 91 -6.74 11.33 1.27
CA PRO A 91 -6.17 10.98 2.58
C PRO A 91 -6.59 11.93 3.70
N ALA A 92 -6.63 13.22 3.44
CA ALA A 92 -7.06 14.20 4.44
C ALA A 92 -8.51 13.99 4.85
N GLN A 93 -9.37 13.62 3.91
CA GLN A 93 -10.79 13.40 4.20
C GLN A 93 -11.03 12.09 4.93
N VAL A 94 -10.37 11.00 4.51
CA VAL A 94 -10.68 9.67 4.99
C VAL A 94 -9.84 9.28 6.21
N ILE A 95 -8.55 9.62 6.19
CA ILE A 95 -7.64 9.23 7.28
C ILE A 95 -7.67 10.25 8.40
N ASP A 96 -7.55 11.53 8.07
CA ASP A 96 -7.45 12.57 9.10
C ASP A 96 -8.80 12.95 9.68
N ASP A 97 -9.89 12.81 8.91
CA ASP A 97 -11.22 13.25 9.33
C ASP A 97 -12.29 12.27 8.82
N PRO A 98 -12.23 10.99 9.23
CA PRO A 98 -13.20 10.00 8.76
C PRO A 98 -14.63 10.36 9.15
N LYS A 99 -15.57 10.13 8.24
CA LYS A 99 -16.96 10.51 8.40
C LYS A 99 -17.84 9.38 8.88
N THR A 100 -17.51 8.13 8.49
CA THR A 100 -18.36 6.98 8.85
C THR A 100 -17.94 6.39 10.19
N ALA A 101 -18.89 5.73 10.86
CA ALA A 101 -18.57 5.01 12.10
C ALA A 101 -17.56 3.90 11.87
N VAL A 102 -17.68 3.20 10.75
CA VAL A 102 -16.73 2.13 10.36
C VAL A 102 -15.32 2.66 10.27
N SER A 103 -15.13 3.77 9.55
CA SER A 103 -13.81 4.36 9.38
C SER A 103 -13.23 4.88 10.68
N ARG A 104 -14.03 5.55 11.49
CA ARG A 104 -13.61 6.08 12.79
C ARG A 104 -13.13 4.96 13.71
N GLU A 105 -13.86 3.87 13.76
CA GLU A 105 -13.49 2.72 14.59
C GLU A 105 -12.22 2.06 14.06
N PHE A 106 -12.10 1.88 12.74
CA PHE A 106 -10.93 1.28 12.12
C PHE A 106 -9.66 2.07 12.44
N PHE A 107 -9.69 3.38 12.20
CA PHE A 107 -8.50 4.22 12.44
C PHE A 107 -8.20 4.35 13.94
N ALA A 108 -9.20 4.37 14.80
CA ALA A 108 -8.97 4.39 16.23
C ALA A 108 -8.24 3.14 16.71
N ARG A 109 -8.55 1.98 16.15
CA ARG A 109 -7.86 0.74 16.48
C ARG A 109 -6.41 0.74 16.02
N LEU A 110 -6.14 1.32 14.85
CA LEU A 110 -4.77 1.40 14.32
C LEU A 110 -3.88 2.34 15.13
N ARG A 111 -4.44 3.33 15.80
CA ARG A 111 -3.68 4.27 16.62
C ARG A 111 -3.31 3.73 18.00
N ARG A 112 -3.83 2.59 18.38
CA ARG A 112 -3.44 1.94 19.64
C ARG A 112 -2.08 1.24 19.49
#